data_9274b33b180396c3e7e4acdf42f874a2
#
_entry.id   9274b33b180396c3e7e4acdf42f874a2
#
_cell.length_a   1.000
_cell.length_b   1.000
_cell.length_c   1.000
_cell.angle_alpha   90.00
_cell.angle_beta   90.00
_cell.angle_gamma   90.00
#
_symmetry.space_group_name_H-M   'P 1'
#
loop_
_entity.id
_entity.type
_entity.pdbx_description
1 polymer ?
#
loop_
_entity_poly.entity_id
_entity_poly.type
_entity_poly.pdbx_seq_one_letter_code
_entity_poly.pdbx_strand_id
1 'polypeptide(L)'
;MRRRLLLLAALLLANLAIAAVGMLRADDVGTGKAFTAKVGLVFDLGGRGDKSFNDSAYRGLERALRELPIHGEYLEPGDGADRESAIRLLAARGFDLVIGVGIMFTDDVLLVARDYPDVLFACVDMIVLPDQKLPPNVIALKFREEEGSYLVGAAAGLATQSKTVGFIGGMDMPLIRKFEAGYRAGVKAVCPECKILSAYAGVTPEAFKDPVKGKELALAQFGRGADVLYHASGSTGLGAFEAARLAPPGTRRLVIGVDSDQTHEAPGHVLSSMVKRVDVAVFDTLKAVSEQPHRRDIAGVRVFGLAQDGVDYVADARNANLIDAKMRERIEALRRDIVAGRIQVPSQVAPAEVAP
;
A
#
# COMPACT_ATOMS: atom_id res chain seq x y z
N MET A 1 56.94 25.69 26.17
CA MET A 1 56.59 24.31 25.83
C MET A 1 55.58 23.69 26.84
N ARG A 2 55.83 23.66 28.14
CA ARG A 2 54.93 23.01 29.14
C ARG A 2 53.47 23.52 29.14
N ARG A 3 53.23 24.86 29.04
CA ARG A 3 51.85 25.40 29.00
C ARG A 3 51.04 24.98 27.76
N ARG A 4 51.68 24.81 26.59
CA ARG A 4 51.00 24.34 25.36
C ARG A 4 50.66 22.86 25.42
N LEU A 5 51.49 22.05 26.05
CA LEU A 5 51.22 20.63 26.28
C LEU A 5 50.07 20.41 27.28
N LEU A 6 49.99 21.23 28.31
CA LEU A 6 48.86 21.18 29.28
C LEU A 6 47.54 21.58 28.63
N LEU A 7 47.52 22.57 27.76
CA LEU A 7 46.32 22.99 27.02
C LEU A 7 45.82 21.89 26.02
N LEU A 8 46.77 21.23 25.32
CA LEU A 8 46.45 20.12 24.44
C LEU A 8 45.92 18.92 25.21
N ALA A 9 46.47 18.56 26.35
CA ALA A 9 45.98 17.48 27.21
C ALA A 9 44.60 17.79 27.78
N ALA A 10 44.35 19.04 28.18
CA ALA A 10 43.01 19.47 28.67
C ALA A 10 41.94 19.41 27.55
N LEU A 11 42.30 19.82 26.30
CA LEU A 11 41.39 19.71 25.15
C LEU A 11 41.11 18.23 24.79
N LEU A 12 42.10 17.37 24.85
CA LEU A 12 41.91 15.91 24.61
C LEU A 12 41.01 15.26 25.67
N LEU A 13 41.19 15.62 26.93
CA LEU A 13 40.35 15.15 28.03
C LEU A 13 38.92 15.67 27.91
N ALA A 14 38.72 16.92 27.51
CA ALA A 14 37.41 17.50 27.26
C ALA A 14 36.68 16.81 26.10
N ASN A 15 37.38 16.50 24.98
CA ASN A 15 36.81 15.76 23.86
C ASN A 15 36.48 14.30 24.24
N LEU A 16 37.32 13.63 25.03
CA LEU A 16 37.05 12.31 25.56
C LEU A 16 35.85 12.29 26.50
N ALA A 17 35.69 13.31 27.36
CA ALA A 17 34.53 13.46 28.22
C ALA A 17 33.25 13.74 27.43
N ILE A 18 33.30 14.55 26.36
CA ILE A 18 32.16 14.80 25.46
C ILE A 18 31.79 13.53 24.72
N ALA A 19 32.76 12.76 24.21
CA ALA A 19 32.53 11.46 23.56
C ALA A 19 31.96 10.43 24.52
N ALA A 20 32.45 10.35 25.77
CA ALA A 20 31.91 9.48 26.80
C ALA A 20 30.49 9.87 27.23
N VAL A 21 30.19 11.18 27.36
CA VAL A 21 28.82 11.66 27.63
C VAL A 21 27.92 11.44 26.41
N GLY A 22 28.43 11.52 25.20
CA GLY A 22 27.71 11.17 23.97
C GLY A 22 27.38 9.67 23.89
N MET A 23 28.33 8.82 24.26
CA MET A 23 28.10 7.35 24.38
C MET A 23 27.14 7.01 25.51
N LEU A 24 27.20 7.68 26.65
CA LEU A 24 26.27 7.47 27.77
C LEU A 24 24.86 8.06 27.53
N ARG A 25 24.72 9.01 26.58
CA ARG A 25 23.39 9.51 26.15
C ARG A 25 22.81 8.76 24.97
N ALA A 26 23.55 7.86 24.35
CA ALA A 26 23.04 6.93 23.34
C ALA A 26 22.31 5.72 23.95
N ASP A 27 22.44 5.51 25.28
CA ASP A 27 21.60 4.60 26.01
C ASP A 27 20.29 5.28 26.37
N ASP A 28 19.33 5.14 25.49
CA ASP A 28 17.89 5.00 25.67
C ASP A 28 17.37 5.47 27.05
N VAL A 29 16.76 6.67 27.07
CA VAL A 29 15.74 7.00 28.06
C VAL A 29 14.47 6.23 27.67
N GLY A 30 14.59 4.91 27.55
CA GLY A 30 13.51 3.96 27.23
C GLY A 30 12.85 3.51 28.53
N THR A 31 11.60 3.72 28.61
CA THR A 31 10.64 2.99 29.46
C THR A 31 11.06 1.53 29.57
N GLY A 32 11.53 1.05 30.71
CA GLY A 32 12.16 -0.25 30.99
C GLY A 32 11.46 -1.55 30.49
N LYS A 33 10.99 -1.56 29.26
CA LYS A 33 10.56 -2.76 28.53
C LYS A 33 11.72 -3.23 27.66
N ALA A 34 12.23 -4.42 27.93
CA ALA A 34 13.14 -5.11 27.03
C ALA A 34 12.39 -5.36 25.71
N PHE A 35 12.90 -4.81 24.60
CA PHE A 35 12.39 -5.12 23.28
C PHE A 35 12.79 -6.54 22.89
N THR A 36 11.86 -7.28 22.26
CA THR A 36 12.09 -8.65 21.80
C THR A 36 12.64 -8.67 20.37
N ALA A 37 12.38 -7.62 19.57
CA ALA A 37 12.85 -7.53 18.19
C ALA A 37 13.05 -6.07 17.76
N LYS A 38 13.99 -5.87 16.81
CA LYS A 38 14.20 -4.63 16.07
C LYS A 38 13.63 -4.78 14.66
N VAL A 39 12.74 -3.89 14.26
CA VAL A 39 12.04 -3.97 12.97
C VAL A 39 12.14 -2.65 12.21
N GLY A 40 12.33 -2.74 10.91
CA GLY A 40 12.46 -1.57 10.03
C GLY A 40 11.50 -1.61 8.85
N LEU A 41 10.91 -0.47 8.49
CA LEU A 41 10.16 -0.29 7.26
C LEU A 41 10.91 0.67 6.33
N VAL A 42 10.91 0.36 5.05
CA VAL A 42 11.41 1.26 4.01
C VAL A 42 10.27 1.52 3.04
N PHE A 43 9.86 2.79 2.93
CA PHE A 43 8.75 3.20 2.08
C PHE A 43 9.17 3.39 0.63
N ASP A 44 8.24 3.20 -0.31
CA ASP A 44 8.43 3.45 -1.73
C ASP A 44 8.20 4.94 -2.07
N LEU A 45 8.37 5.25 -3.35
CA LEU A 45 8.14 6.57 -3.91
C LEU A 45 6.73 7.06 -3.56
N GLY A 46 6.64 8.29 -3.10
CA GLY A 46 5.41 8.84 -2.53
C GLY A 46 5.47 8.99 -1.02
N GLY A 47 6.20 8.10 -0.34
CA GLY A 47 6.43 8.18 1.10
C GLY A 47 5.14 8.23 1.92
N ARG A 48 5.24 8.71 3.15
CA ARG A 48 4.10 8.97 4.03
C ARG A 48 3.31 10.19 3.56
N GLY A 49 2.01 10.17 3.85
CA GLY A 49 1.09 11.23 3.44
C GLY A 49 0.41 10.97 2.10
N ASP A 50 0.58 9.76 1.51
CA ASP A 50 -0.12 9.35 0.29
C ASP A 50 -1.62 9.07 0.54
N LYS A 51 -2.05 9.01 1.80
CA LYS A 51 -3.41 8.69 2.25
C LYS A 51 -3.96 7.37 1.68
N SER A 52 -3.07 6.47 1.32
CA SER A 52 -3.33 5.24 0.60
C SER A 52 -2.43 4.11 1.12
N PHE A 53 -1.50 3.64 0.29
CA PHE A 53 -0.68 2.45 0.45
C PHE A 53 0.39 2.57 1.54
N ASN A 54 1.25 3.60 1.45
CA ASN A 54 2.34 3.81 2.42
C ASN A 54 1.80 4.15 3.81
N ASP A 55 0.75 5.00 3.87
CA ASP A 55 0.08 5.32 5.14
C ASP A 55 -0.60 4.09 5.75
N SER A 56 -1.08 3.14 4.93
CA SER A 56 -1.60 1.87 5.43
C SER A 56 -0.50 1.03 6.08
N ALA A 57 0.66 0.86 5.43
CA ALA A 57 1.81 0.16 5.99
C ALA A 57 2.28 0.81 7.30
N TYR A 58 2.34 2.14 7.34
CA TYR A 58 2.71 2.89 8.54
C TYR A 58 1.76 2.65 9.70
N ARG A 59 0.44 2.63 9.47
CA ARG A 59 -0.54 2.29 10.52
C ARG A 59 -0.29 0.91 11.12
N GLY A 60 0.14 -0.06 10.31
CA GLY A 60 0.53 -1.39 10.79
C GLY A 60 1.74 -1.33 11.73
N LEU A 61 2.78 -0.59 11.37
CA LEU A 61 3.95 -0.36 12.22
C LEU A 61 3.55 0.40 13.50
N GLU A 62 2.83 1.51 13.36
CA GLU A 62 2.41 2.34 14.49
C GLU A 62 1.57 1.55 15.51
N ARG A 63 0.67 0.69 15.03
CA ARG A 63 -0.09 -0.24 15.87
C ARG A 63 0.85 -1.22 16.57
N ALA A 64 1.81 -1.81 15.87
CA ALA A 64 2.75 -2.75 16.42
C ALA A 64 3.64 -2.11 17.51
N LEU A 65 4.10 -0.86 17.31
CA LEU A 65 4.87 -0.12 18.32
C LEU A 65 4.07 0.16 19.61
N ARG A 66 2.74 0.27 19.52
CA ARG A 66 1.89 0.44 20.70
C ARG A 66 1.58 -0.87 21.41
N GLU A 67 1.40 -1.95 20.67
CA GLU A 67 0.84 -3.22 21.17
C GLU A 67 1.90 -4.29 21.46
N LEU A 68 3.07 -4.22 20.79
CA LEU A 68 4.09 -5.26 20.85
C LEU A 68 5.38 -4.75 21.51
N PRO A 69 6.18 -5.63 22.13
CA PRO A 69 7.47 -5.25 22.74
C PRO A 69 8.58 -5.19 21.66
N ILE A 70 8.43 -4.34 20.66
CA ILE A 70 9.38 -4.16 19.57
C ILE A 70 9.96 -2.74 19.54
N HIS A 71 11.18 -2.61 19.00
CA HIS A 71 11.75 -1.36 18.57
C HIS A 71 11.59 -1.23 17.06
N GLY A 72 11.02 -0.13 16.57
CA GLY A 72 10.74 0.05 15.16
C GLY A 72 11.21 1.39 14.62
N GLU A 73 11.82 1.37 13.44
CA GLU A 73 12.22 2.55 12.68
C GLU A 73 11.61 2.49 11.27
N TYR A 74 11.56 3.61 10.59
CA TYR A 74 11.24 3.64 9.17
C TYR A 74 12.17 4.60 8.42
N LEU A 75 12.36 4.31 7.12
CA LEU A 75 13.12 5.15 6.20
C LEU A 75 12.24 5.51 5.01
N GLU A 76 12.40 6.73 4.52
CA GLU A 76 11.77 7.22 3.29
C GLU A 76 12.88 7.61 2.30
N PRO A 77 13.25 6.72 1.35
CA PRO A 77 14.19 7.04 0.29
C PRO A 77 13.68 8.22 -0.54
N GLY A 78 14.53 9.21 -0.81
CA GLY A 78 14.11 10.49 -1.38
C GLY A 78 13.55 10.39 -2.80
N ASP A 79 14.29 9.73 -3.71
CA ASP A 79 13.95 9.61 -5.14
C ASP A 79 13.75 8.16 -5.61
N GLY A 80 13.77 7.21 -4.68
CA GLY A 80 13.63 5.79 -4.97
C GLY A 80 14.91 5.11 -5.49
N ALA A 81 16.01 5.84 -5.71
CA ALA A 81 17.29 5.24 -6.08
C ALA A 81 18.00 4.55 -4.91
N ASP A 82 17.66 4.94 -3.69
CA ASP A 82 18.34 4.51 -2.47
C ASP A 82 17.65 3.32 -1.76
N ARG A 83 16.71 2.61 -2.42
CA ARG A 83 15.94 1.51 -1.81
C ARG A 83 16.83 0.39 -1.29
N GLU A 84 17.73 -0.13 -2.12
CA GLU A 84 18.68 -1.17 -1.71
C GLU A 84 19.55 -0.70 -0.54
N SER A 85 20.11 0.51 -0.63
CA SER A 85 20.95 1.10 0.41
C SER A 85 20.20 1.24 1.75
N ALA A 86 18.92 1.63 1.71
CA ALA A 86 18.09 1.76 2.91
C ALA A 86 17.81 0.42 3.58
N ILE A 87 17.44 -0.63 2.79
CA ILE A 87 17.27 -2.00 3.30
C ILE A 87 18.58 -2.51 3.89
N ARG A 88 19.68 -2.34 3.18
CA ARG A 88 21.04 -2.78 3.60
C ARG A 88 21.48 -2.06 4.88
N LEU A 89 21.21 -0.78 5.01
CA LEU A 89 21.52 0.00 6.21
C LEU A 89 20.83 -0.58 7.46
N LEU A 90 19.53 -0.87 7.38
CA LEU A 90 18.80 -1.47 8.51
C LEU A 90 19.32 -2.87 8.83
N ALA A 91 19.58 -3.71 7.81
CA ALA A 91 20.15 -5.03 8.00
C ALA A 91 21.53 -4.98 8.69
N ALA A 92 22.43 -4.08 8.23
CA ALA A 92 23.75 -3.88 8.80
C ALA A 92 23.73 -3.34 10.25
N ARG A 93 22.66 -2.64 10.64
CA ARG A 93 22.43 -2.15 12.01
C ARG A 93 21.85 -3.22 12.94
N GLY A 94 21.71 -4.47 12.48
CA GLY A 94 21.26 -5.62 13.28
C GLY A 94 19.76 -5.58 13.56
N PHE A 95 18.96 -5.18 12.58
CA PHE A 95 17.50 -5.35 12.63
C PHE A 95 17.13 -6.81 12.38
N ASP A 96 16.15 -7.32 13.12
CA ASP A 96 15.67 -8.70 12.99
C ASP A 96 14.76 -8.88 11.78
N LEU A 97 14.01 -7.84 11.40
CA LEU A 97 13.14 -7.79 10.23
C LEU A 97 13.26 -6.44 9.52
N VAL A 98 13.39 -6.48 8.21
CA VAL A 98 13.31 -5.30 7.34
C VAL A 98 12.20 -5.51 6.32
N ILE A 99 11.26 -4.56 6.23
CA ILE A 99 10.12 -4.60 5.32
C ILE A 99 10.27 -3.54 4.24
N GLY A 100 10.37 -3.95 2.97
CA GLY A 100 10.22 -3.07 1.81
C GLY A 100 8.74 -2.91 1.48
N VAL A 101 8.25 -1.68 1.44
CA VAL A 101 6.84 -1.38 1.19
C VAL A 101 6.66 -1.02 -0.28
N GLY A 102 6.26 -2.00 -1.09
CA GLY A 102 5.96 -1.82 -2.51
C GLY A 102 6.72 -2.77 -3.44
N ILE A 103 6.13 -2.98 -4.61
CA ILE A 103 6.60 -3.91 -5.63
C ILE A 103 8.04 -3.63 -6.12
N MET A 104 8.45 -2.36 -6.07
CA MET A 104 9.77 -1.91 -6.53
C MET A 104 10.91 -2.45 -5.65
N PHE A 105 10.61 -2.92 -4.42
CA PHE A 105 11.58 -3.55 -3.54
C PHE A 105 11.85 -5.01 -3.86
N THR A 106 11.18 -5.61 -4.85
CA THR A 106 11.30 -7.05 -5.14
C THR A 106 12.75 -7.49 -5.33
N ASP A 107 13.48 -6.85 -6.24
CA ASP A 107 14.85 -7.22 -6.56
C ASP A 107 15.83 -6.83 -5.45
N ASP A 108 15.61 -5.67 -4.82
CA ASP A 108 16.44 -5.18 -3.71
C ASP A 108 16.37 -6.13 -2.51
N VAL A 109 15.17 -6.58 -2.14
CA VAL A 109 14.97 -7.56 -1.05
C VAL A 109 15.62 -8.90 -1.37
N LEU A 110 15.46 -9.41 -2.61
CA LEU A 110 16.06 -10.67 -3.03
C LEU A 110 17.59 -10.61 -3.03
N LEU A 111 18.16 -9.47 -3.39
CA LEU A 111 19.60 -9.26 -3.39
C LEU A 111 20.15 -9.18 -1.96
N VAL A 112 19.60 -8.28 -1.14
CA VAL A 112 20.12 -8.03 0.21
C VAL A 112 19.90 -9.22 1.15
N ALA A 113 18.80 -9.96 1.00
CA ALA A 113 18.50 -11.14 1.81
C ALA A 113 19.57 -12.23 1.72
N ARG A 114 20.29 -12.32 0.60
CA ARG A 114 21.40 -13.28 0.40
C ARG A 114 22.64 -12.89 1.20
N ASP A 115 22.90 -11.59 1.33
CA ASP A 115 24.05 -11.06 2.05
C ASP A 115 23.84 -11.07 3.57
N TYR A 116 22.59 -11.07 4.03
CA TYR A 116 22.20 -11.04 5.44
C TYR A 116 21.28 -12.23 5.80
N PRO A 117 21.79 -13.46 5.80
CA PRO A 117 20.97 -14.66 6.01
C PRO A 117 20.30 -14.74 7.39
N ASP A 118 20.82 -14.01 8.38
CA ASP A 118 20.28 -13.99 9.75
C ASP A 118 19.16 -12.96 9.94
N VAL A 119 18.98 -12.03 8.99
CA VAL A 119 17.91 -11.03 8.99
C VAL A 119 16.73 -11.57 8.20
N LEU A 120 15.50 -11.37 8.70
CA LEU A 120 14.28 -11.58 7.93
C LEU A 120 14.00 -10.36 7.05
N PHE A 121 13.53 -10.62 5.85
CA PHE A 121 13.07 -9.57 4.94
C PHE A 121 11.63 -9.84 4.53
N ALA A 122 10.82 -8.80 4.47
CA ALA A 122 9.49 -8.88 3.87
C ALA A 122 9.36 -7.84 2.75
N CYS A 123 8.58 -8.17 1.73
CA CYS A 123 8.25 -7.22 0.69
C CYS A 123 6.74 -7.24 0.45
N VAL A 124 6.12 -6.06 0.57
CA VAL A 124 4.71 -5.86 0.23
C VAL A 124 4.58 -5.77 -1.28
N ASP A 125 3.62 -6.50 -1.86
CA ASP A 125 3.40 -6.61 -3.31
C ASP A 125 4.56 -7.25 -4.08
N MET A 126 5.33 -8.10 -3.44
CA MET A 126 6.47 -8.75 -4.06
C MET A 126 6.09 -9.51 -5.33
N ILE A 127 6.85 -9.32 -6.40
CA ILE A 127 6.78 -10.19 -7.59
C ILE A 127 7.42 -11.53 -7.23
N VAL A 128 6.65 -12.58 -7.39
CA VAL A 128 7.16 -13.96 -7.30
C VAL A 128 6.76 -14.67 -8.59
N LEU A 129 7.75 -15.09 -9.35
CA LEU A 129 7.54 -15.81 -10.61
C LEU A 129 7.04 -17.23 -10.34
N PRO A 130 6.32 -17.86 -11.28
CA PRO A 130 6.02 -19.29 -11.18
C PRO A 130 7.30 -20.09 -10.92
N ASP A 131 7.24 -21.05 -10.01
CA ASP A 131 8.35 -21.93 -9.63
C ASP A 131 9.59 -21.25 -9.00
N GLN A 132 9.55 -19.94 -8.76
CA GLN A 132 10.61 -19.21 -8.08
C GLN A 132 10.69 -19.64 -6.62
N LYS A 133 11.86 -20.15 -6.22
CA LYS A 133 12.17 -20.41 -4.81
C LYS A 133 12.70 -19.13 -4.17
N LEU A 134 11.98 -18.67 -3.16
CA LEU A 134 12.43 -17.53 -2.34
C LEU A 134 13.57 -17.96 -1.41
N PRO A 135 14.50 -17.04 -1.06
CA PRO A 135 15.43 -17.25 0.04
C PRO A 135 14.70 -17.60 1.33
N PRO A 136 15.28 -18.44 2.22
CA PRO A 136 14.61 -18.94 3.43
C PRO A 136 14.33 -17.86 4.48
N ASN A 137 14.81 -16.64 4.26
CA ASN A 137 14.61 -15.47 5.10
C ASN A 137 13.78 -14.37 4.41
N VAL A 138 13.04 -14.70 3.33
CA VAL A 138 12.20 -13.76 2.60
C VAL A 138 10.72 -14.10 2.74
N ILE A 139 9.91 -13.09 3.04
CA ILE A 139 8.45 -13.14 3.15
C ILE A 139 7.86 -12.28 2.03
N ALA A 140 7.16 -12.89 1.09
CA ALA A 140 6.41 -12.17 0.06
C ALA A 140 4.97 -11.94 0.53
N LEU A 141 4.59 -10.70 0.77
CA LEU A 141 3.22 -10.31 1.14
C LEU A 141 2.46 -9.91 -0.14
N LYS A 142 1.55 -10.74 -0.58
CA LYS A 142 0.78 -10.57 -1.83
C LYS A 142 -0.70 -10.41 -1.51
N PHE A 143 -1.40 -9.65 -2.35
CA PHE A 143 -2.82 -9.46 -2.19
C PHE A 143 -3.58 -9.93 -3.43
N ARG A 144 -4.86 -10.24 -3.24
CA ARG A 144 -5.81 -10.51 -4.33
C ARG A 144 -6.60 -9.24 -4.62
N GLU A 145 -5.89 -8.25 -5.17
CA GLU A 145 -6.45 -6.93 -5.48
C GLU A 145 -7.64 -7.03 -6.43
N GLU A 146 -7.62 -8.01 -7.33
CA GLU A 146 -8.73 -8.32 -8.24
C GLU A 146 -10.03 -8.60 -7.49
N GLU A 147 -9.98 -9.28 -6.34
CA GLU A 147 -11.17 -9.63 -5.57
C GLU A 147 -11.83 -8.39 -4.94
N GLY A 148 -11.04 -7.50 -4.29
CA GLY A 148 -11.54 -6.24 -3.74
C GLY A 148 -12.02 -5.29 -4.84
N SER A 149 -11.26 -5.20 -5.95
CA SER A 149 -11.63 -4.41 -7.12
C SER A 149 -12.91 -4.87 -7.80
N TYR A 150 -13.20 -6.18 -7.78
CA TYR A 150 -14.47 -6.72 -8.27
C TYR A 150 -15.66 -6.19 -7.46
N LEU A 151 -15.55 -6.13 -6.13
CA LEU A 151 -16.63 -5.62 -5.28
C LEU A 151 -16.91 -4.14 -5.54
N VAL A 152 -15.88 -3.31 -5.66
CA VAL A 152 -16.08 -1.89 -5.98
C VAL A 152 -16.46 -1.68 -7.44
N GLY A 153 -16.08 -2.58 -8.34
CA GLY A 153 -16.59 -2.62 -9.71
C GLY A 153 -18.10 -2.89 -9.75
N ALA A 154 -18.58 -3.86 -8.95
CA ALA A 154 -20.00 -4.09 -8.79
C ALA A 154 -20.71 -2.89 -8.17
N ALA A 155 -20.11 -2.22 -7.16
CA ALA A 155 -20.65 -0.98 -6.61
C ALA A 155 -20.78 0.12 -7.69
N ALA A 156 -19.76 0.30 -8.53
CA ALA A 156 -19.79 1.26 -9.63
C ALA A 156 -20.88 0.94 -10.66
N GLY A 157 -20.99 -0.33 -11.08
CA GLY A 157 -22.00 -0.77 -12.04
C GLY A 157 -23.44 -0.65 -11.54
N LEU A 158 -23.65 -0.83 -10.22
CA LEU A 158 -24.97 -0.63 -9.58
C LEU A 158 -25.29 0.87 -9.37
N ALA A 159 -24.28 1.71 -9.13
CA ALA A 159 -24.46 3.12 -8.82
C ALA A 159 -24.53 4.02 -10.05
N THR A 160 -23.92 3.64 -11.17
CA THR A 160 -23.87 4.50 -12.36
C THR A 160 -25.25 4.79 -12.93
N GLN A 161 -25.50 6.04 -13.31
CA GLN A 161 -26.69 6.48 -14.01
C GLN A 161 -26.42 6.66 -15.51
N SER A 162 -25.18 7.03 -15.87
CA SER A 162 -24.77 7.25 -17.27
C SER A 162 -24.44 5.96 -18.01
N LYS A 163 -24.35 4.83 -17.31
CA LYS A 163 -23.82 3.55 -17.83
C LYS A 163 -22.38 3.66 -18.40
N THR A 164 -21.67 4.68 -17.95
CA THR A 164 -20.25 4.87 -18.27
C THR A 164 -19.49 5.09 -16.97
N VAL A 165 -18.52 4.20 -16.71
CA VAL A 165 -17.66 4.26 -15.53
C VAL A 165 -16.20 4.35 -15.96
N GLY A 166 -15.33 4.79 -15.06
CA GLY A 166 -13.93 4.97 -15.39
C GLY A 166 -12.99 4.24 -14.45
N PHE A 167 -11.78 3.94 -14.94
CA PHE A 167 -10.65 3.46 -14.19
C PHE A 167 -9.43 4.35 -14.44
N ILE A 168 -8.72 4.71 -13.38
CA ILE A 168 -7.46 5.47 -13.44
C ILE A 168 -6.40 4.68 -12.71
N GLY A 169 -5.48 4.06 -13.47
CA GLY A 169 -4.29 3.41 -12.94
C GLY A 169 -3.14 4.40 -12.71
N GLY A 170 -2.28 4.11 -11.76
CA GLY A 170 -0.99 4.79 -11.63
C GLY A 170 -0.06 4.39 -12.77
N MET A 171 0.96 3.60 -12.47
CA MET A 171 1.87 3.03 -13.45
C MET A 171 1.20 1.90 -14.23
N ASP A 172 1.34 1.89 -15.57
CA ASP A 172 0.88 0.78 -16.40
C ASP A 172 1.80 -0.44 -16.22
N MET A 173 1.37 -1.35 -15.35
CA MET A 173 2.12 -2.54 -14.97
C MET A 173 1.17 -3.69 -14.56
N PRO A 174 1.65 -4.96 -14.53
CA PRO A 174 0.80 -6.10 -14.25
C PRO A 174 0.02 -6.02 -12.94
N LEU A 175 0.61 -5.47 -11.86
CA LEU A 175 -0.07 -5.29 -10.58
C LEU A 175 -1.28 -4.35 -10.73
N ILE A 176 -1.13 -3.20 -11.39
CA ILE A 176 -2.23 -2.22 -11.52
C ILE A 176 -3.27 -2.72 -12.54
N ARG A 177 -2.87 -3.46 -13.55
CA ARG A 177 -3.81 -4.15 -14.46
C ARG A 177 -4.66 -5.21 -13.75
N LYS A 178 -4.19 -5.76 -12.64
CA LYS A 178 -4.93 -6.69 -11.80
C LYS A 178 -6.13 -6.00 -11.11
N PHE A 179 -5.94 -4.77 -10.61
CA PHE A 179 -7.03 -3.93 -10.10
C PHE A 179 -8.06 -3.63 -11.20
N GLU A 180 -7.60 -3.26 -12.40
CA GLU A 180 -8.46 -2.99 -13.54
C GLU A 180 -9.28 -4.22 -13.93
N ALA A 181 -8.65 -5.39 -14.01
CA ALA A 181 -9.30 -6.64 -14.39
C ALA A 181 -10.46 -6.99 -13.45
N GLY A 182 -10.19 -6.95 -12.14
CA GLY A 182 -11.22 -7.16 -11.13
C GLY A 182 -12.35 -6.14 -11.23
N TYR A 183 -12.02 -4.85 -11.35
CA TYR A 183 -13.01 -3.77 -11.50
C TYR A 183 -13.91 -3.99 -12.73
N ARG A 184 -13.32 -4.25 -13.90
CA ARG A 184 -14.07 -4.53 -15.14
C ARG A 184 -15.00 -5.72 -14.97
N ALA A 185 -14.51 -6.81 -14.40
CA ALA A 185 -15.31 -8.01 -14.18
C ALA A 185 -16.50 -7.72 -13.23
N GLY A 186 -16.27 -6.96 -12.14
CA GLY A 186 -17.31 -6.56 -11.21
C GLY A 186 -18.38 -5.67 -11.85
N VAL A 187 -17.97 -4.65 -12.63
CA VAL A 187 -18.90 -3.80 -13.39
C VAL A 187 -19.77 -4.66 -14.31
N LYS A 188 -19.14 -5.54 -15.12
CA LYS A 188 -19.86 -6.37 -16.11
C LYS A 188 -20.79 -7.41 -15.49
N ALA A 189 -20.51 -7.87 -14.27
CA ALA A 189 -21.38 -8.80 -13.55
C ALA A 189 -22.74 -8.21 -13.16
N VAL A 190 -22.86 -6.90 -13.06
CA VAL A 190 -24.09 -6.21 -12.65
C VAL A 190 -24.62 -5.25 -13.70
N CYS A 191 -23.79 -4.80 -14.64
CA CYS A 191 -24.12 -3.90 -15.74
C CYS A 191 -23.35 -4.34 -17.02
N PRO A 192 -23.79 -5.41 -17.71
CA PRO A 192 -23.12 -5.91 -18.91
C PRO A 192 -22.96 -4.86 -20.01
N GLU A 193 -23.92 -3.95 -20.16
CA GLU A 193 -23.93 -2.88 -21.15
C GLU A 193 -23.06 -1.68 -20.78
N CYS A 194 -22.63 -1.55 -19.52
CA CYS A 194 -21.85 -0.41 -19.07
C CYS A 194 -20.55 -0.27 -19.85
N LYS A 195 -20.25 0.96 -20.30
CA LYS A 195 -18.97 1.33 -20.90
C LYS A 195 -17.95 1.59 -19.80
N ILE A 196 -16.73 1.08 -19.99
CA ILE A 196 -15.63 1.27 -19.06
C ILE A 196 -14.50 2.02 -19.76
N LEU A 197 -14.20 3.22 -19.29
CA LEU A 197 -13.06 4.01 -19.74
C LEU A 197 -11.85 3.67 -18.86
N SER A 198 -10.69 3.46 -19.48
CA SER A 198 -9.46 3.24 -18.72
C SER A 198 -8.38 4.21 -19.17
N ALA A 199 -7.55 4.65 -18.19
CA ALA A 199 -6.37 5.44 -18.43
C ALA A 199 -5.32 5.16 -17.34
N TYR A 200 -4.06 5.36 -17.68
CA TYR A 200 -2.93 5.25 -16.75
C TYR A 200 -2.21 6.59 -16.68
N ALA A 201 -1.72 6.94 -15.49
CA ALA A 201 -1.00 8.21 -15.29
C ALA A 201 0.40 8.20 -15.92
N GLY A 202 1.01 7.02 -16.06
CA GLY A 202 2.31 6.87 -16.70
C GLY A 202 2.83 5.44 -16.74
N VAL A 203 4.11 5.31 -17.09
CA VAL A 203 4.83 4.03 -17.19
C VAL A 203 6.02 3.94 -16.23
N THR A 204 6.19 4.95 -15.38
CA THR A 204 7.24 5.04 -14.36
C THR A 204 6.62 5.21 -12.97
N PRO A 205 7.37 4.98 -11.87
CA PRO A 205 6.84 5.07 -10.51
C PRO A 205 6.28 6.45 -10.13
N GLU A 206 6.71 7.54 -10.79
CA GLU A 206 6.17 8.90 -10.59
C GLU A 206 4.65 8.97 -10.87
N ALA A 207 4.12 8.04 -11.66
CA ALA A 207 2.69 7.91 -11.92
C ALA A 207 1.84 7.68 -10.65
N PHE A 208 2.45 7.34 -9.52
CA PHE A 208 1.77 7.24 -8.24
C PHE A 208 1.81 8.53 -7.40
N LYS A 209 2.50 9.59 -7.88
CA LYS A 209 2.80 10.81 -7.12
C LYS A 209 2.43 12.10 -7.88
N ASP A 210 1.49 12.03 -8.81
CA ASP A 210 1.09 13.17 -9.66
C ASP A 210 -0.42 13.46 -9.56
N PRO A 211 -0.89 14.16 -8.50
CA PRO A 211 -2.30 14.54 -8.36
C PRO A 211 -2.81 15.43 -9.49
N VAL A 212 -1.95 16.23 -10.14
CA VAL A 212 -2.33 17.07 -11.28
C VAL A 212 -2.73 16.18 -12.44
N LYS A 213 -1.91 15.20 -12.77
CA LYS A 213 -2.22 14.21 -13.80
C LYS A 213 -3.47 13.40 -13.47
N GLY A 214 -3.64 13.00 -12.20
CA GLY A 214 -4.85 12.32 -11.73
C GLY A 214 -6.11 13.15 -11.97
N LYS A 215 -6.07 14.47 -11.70
CA LYS A 215 -7.18 15.41 -11.95
C LYS A 215 -7.49 15.55 -13.44
N GLU A 216 -6.46 15.70 -14.28
CA GLU A 216 -6.62 15.77 -15.74
C GLU A 216 -7.33 14.53 -16.30
N LEU A 217 -6.87 13.34 -15.92
CA LEU A 217 -7.45 12.08 -16.35
C LEU A 217 -8.90 11.92 -15.87
N ALA A 218 -9.18 12.29 -14.62
CA ALA A 218 -10.54 12.26 -14.08
C ALA A 218 -11.48 13.21 -14.82
N LEU A 219 -11.08 14.46 -15.04
CA LEU A 219 -11.87 15.44 -15.80
C LEU A 219 -12.11 14.97 -17.24
N ALA A 220 -11.12 14.37 -17.90
CA ALA A 220 -11.27 13.81 -19.24
C ALA A 220 -12.27 12.65 -19.27
N GLN A 221 -12.28 11.76 -18.28
CA GLN A 221 -13.24 10.66 -18.21
C GLN A 221 -14.66 11.16 -17.86
N PHE A 222 -14.79 12.10 -16.93
CA PHE A 222 -16.08 12.78 -16.65
C PHE A 222 -16.62 13.50 -17.90
N GLY A 223 -15.74 14.19 -18.66
CA GLY A 223 -16.09 14.82 -19.93
C GLY A 223 -16.55 13.86 -21.02
N ARG A 224 -16.15 12.60 -20.94
CA ARG A 224 -16.58 11.49 -21.83
C ARG A 224 -17.82 10.76 -21.31
N GLY A 225 -18.48 11.29 -20.28
CA GLY A 225 -19.74 10.81 -19.75
C GLY A 225 -19.62 9.79 -18.59
N ALA A 226 -18.44 9.51 -18.07
CA ALA A 226 -18.35 8.74 -16.84
C ALA A 226 -18.97 9.51 -15.67
N ASP A 227 -19.67 8.81 -14.77
CA ASP A 227 -20.23 9.39 -13.55
C ASP A 227 -19.70 8.73 -12.27
N VAL A 228 -18.98 7.62 -12.41
CA VAL A 228 -18.26 6.91 -11.34
C VAL A 228 -16.85 6.58 -11.82
N LEU A 229 -15.83 6.97 -11.07
CA LEU A 229 -14.43 6.66 -11.35
C LEU A 229 -13.84 5.83 -10.21
N TYR A 230 -13.04 4.82 -10.55
CA TYR A 230 -12.19 4.11 -9.60
C TYR A 230 -10.73 4.44 -9.90
N HIS A 231 -9.95 4.81 -8.90
CA HIS A 231 -8.51 4.96 -9.06
C HIS A 231 -7.72 3.89 -8.30
N ALA A 232 -6.63 3.42 -8.92
CA ALA A 232 -5.61 2.58 -8.32
C ALA A 232 -4.24 3.23 -8.59
N SER A 233 -3.97 4.39 -7.95
CA SER A 233 -2.90 5.30 -8.36
C SER A 233 -2.22 6.07 -7.22
N GLY A 234 -2.31 5.58 -5.97
CA GLY A 234 -1.68 6.23 -4.83
C GLY A 234 -2.11 7.70 -4.67
N SER A 235 -1.17 8.61 -4.38
CA SER A 235 -1.49 10.03 -4.20
C SER A 235 -1.93 10.74 -5.49
N THR A 236 -1.64 10.19 -6.66
CA THR A 236 -2.21 10.64 -7.95
C THR A 236 -3.73 10.63 -7.91
N GLY A 237 -4.33 9.67 -7.23
CA GLY A 237 -5.77 9.56 -7.06
C GLY A 237 -6.43 10.71 -6.30
N LEU A 238 -5.67 11.47 -5.50
CA LEU A 238 -6.17 12.67 -4.82
C LEU A 238 -6.72 13.70 -5.82
N GLY A 239 -6.13 13.74 -7.03
CA GLY A 239 -6.64 14.55 -8.13
C GLY A 239 -8.03 14.14 -8.63
N ALA A 240 -8.38 12.84 -8.57
CA ALA A 240 -9.71 12.40 -8.96
C ALA A 240 -10.79 12.88 -7.97
N PHE A 241 -10.50 12.90 -6.67
CA PHE A 241 -11.39 13.47 -5.66
C PHE A 241 -11.56 14.98 -5.87
N GLU A 242 -10.47 15.68 -6.20
CA GLU A 242 -10.55 17.11 -6.52
C GLU A 242 -11.45 17.36 -7.75
N ALA A 243 -11.28 16.57 -8.82
CA ALA A 243 -12.11 16.66 -10.02
C ALA A 243 -13.60 16.38 -9.73
N ALA A 244 -13.91 15.49 -8.78
CA ALA A 244 -15.28 15.22 -8.37
C ALA A 244 -15.89 16.41 -7.61
N ARG A 245 -15.13 17.00 -6.67
CA ARG A 245 -15.59 18.22 -5.93
C ARG A 245 -15.89 19.42 -6.85
N LEU A 246 -15.28 19.47 -8.02
CA LEU A 246 -15.54 20.50 -9.04
C LEU A 246 -16.75 20.18 -9.92
N ALA A 247 -17.62 19.25 -9.52
CA ALA A 247 -18.84 18.93 -10.27
C ALA A 247 -19.74 20.16 -10.38
N PRO A 248 -20.22 20.53 -11.59
CA PRO A 248 -21.26 21.54 -11.72
C PRO A 248 -22.53 21.16 -10.95
N PRO A 249 -23.32 22.12 -10.48
CA PRO A 249 -24.59 21.83 -9.82
C PRO A 249 -25.48 20.89 -10.63
N GLY A 250 -26.02 19.87 -9.97
CA GLY A 250 -26.85 18.83 -10.62
C GLY A 250 -26.07 17.75 -11.40
N THR A 251 -24.75 17.85 -11.48
CA THR A 251 -23.91 16.83 -12.14
C THR A 251 -23.43 15.80 -11.11
N ARG A 252 -23.63 14.52 -11.42
CA ARG A 252 -23.14 13.42 -10.58
C ARG A 252 -21.69 13.10 -10.96
N ARG A 253 -20.78 13.18 -9.99
CA ARG A 253 -19.40 12.72 -10.09
C ARG A 253 -19.02 11.99 -8.82
N LEU A 254 -18.81 10.69 -8.93
CA LEU A 254 -18.43 9.84 -7.82
C LEU A 254 -17.03 9.27 -8.05
N VAL A 255 -16.30 9.06 -6.97
CA VAL A 255 -14.97 8.44 -6.99
C VAL A 255 -14.95 7.25 -6.04
N ILE A 256 -14.24 6.21 -6.40
CA ILE A 256 -13.89 5.08 -5.55
C ILE A 256 -12.40 5.18 -5.25
N GLY A 257 -12.08 5.16 -3.96
CA GLY A 257 -10.71 5.20 -3.44
C GLY A 257 -10.01 3.85 -3.47
N VAL A 258 -8.73 3.83 -3.07
CA VAL A 258 -7.89 2.63 -3.06
C VAL A 258 -7.04 2.52 -1.77
N ASP A 259 -6.68 1.31 -1.40
CA ASP A 259 -5.83 0.88 -0.28
C ASP A 259 -6.37 1.22 1.10
N SER A 260 -6.81 2.46 1.30
CA SER A 260 -7.35 2.97 2.56
C SER A 260 -8.76 3.49 2.38
N ASP A 261 -9.48 3.63 3.48
CA ASP A 261 -10.75 4.36 3.47
C ASP A 261 -10.50 5.85 3.20
N GLN A 262 -10.85 6.28 2.00
CA GLN A 262 -10.67 7.64 1.52
C GLN A 262 -11.99 8.45 1.48
N THR A 263 -13.01 8.01 2.21
CA THR A 263 -14.34 8.68 2.25
C THR A 263 -14.23 10.17 2.63
N HIS A 264 -13.24 10.52 3.45
CA HIS A 264 -13.00 11.88 3.92
C HIS A 264 -12.38 12.81 2.88
N GLU A 265 -11.82 12.27 1.77
CA GLU A 265 -11.16 13.09 0.74
C GLU A 265 -12.15 13.93 -0.08
N ALA A 266 -13.37 13.44 -0.29
CA ALA A 266 -14.42 14.20 -0.97
C ALA A 266 -15.81 13.80 -0.43
N PRO A 267 -16.21 14.28 0.75
CA PRO A 267 -17.49 13.91 1.37
C PRO A 267 -18.67 14.13 0.43
N GLY A 268 -19.53 13.12 0.29
CA GLY A 268 -20.66 13.13 -0.66
C GLY A 268 -20.33 12.74 -2.10
N HIS A 269 -19.04 12.68 -2.46
CA HIS A 269 -18.56 12.26 -3.77
C HIS A 269 -17.81 10.91 -3.76
N VAL A 270 -17.55 10.32 -2.59
CA VAL A 270 -16.86 9.03 -2.48
C VAL A 270 -17.89 7.92 -2.38
N LEU A 271 -18.03 7.13 -3.44
CA LEU A 271 -18.94 5.99 -3.48
C LEU A 271 -18.50 4.91 -2.50
N SER A 272 -17.22 4.59 -2.53
CA SER A 272 -16.58 3.55 -1.70
C SER A 272 -15.07 3.74 -1.73
N SER A 273 -14.33 2.85 -1.07
CA SER A 273 -12.89 2.64 -1.27
C SER A 273 -12.62 1.14 -1.31
N MET A 274 -11.81 0.69 -2.27
CA MET A 274 -11.26 -0.66 -2.23
C MET A 274 -10.14 -0.68 -1.20
N VAL A 275 -10.39 -1.30 -0.07
CA VAL A 275 -9.43 -1.36 1.04
C VAL A 275 -8.50 -2.54 0.83
N LYS A 276 -7.20 -2.27 0.89
CA LYS A 276 -6.12 -3.27 0.89
C LYS A 276 -5.42 -3.21 2.24
N ARG A 277 -5.57 -4.28 3.01
CA ARG A 277 -5.18 -4.32 4.42
C ARG A 277 -3.67 -4.53 4.59
N VAL A 278 -2.87 -3.62 4.01
CA VAL A 278 -1.40 -3.59 4.20
C VAL A 278 -1.08 -3.39 5.68
N ASP A 279 -1.87 -2.61 6.40
CA ASP A 279 -1.78 -2.42 7.85
C ASP A 279 -1.83 -3.75 8.62
N VAL A 280 -2.74 -4.65 8.26
CA VAL A 280 -2.87 -5.97 8.87
C VAL A 280 -1.69 -6.86 8.49
N ALA A 281 -1.34 -6.93 7.21
CA ALA A 281 -0.23 -7.77 6.75
C ALA A 281 1.11 -7.38 7.39
N VAL A 282 1.37 -6.07 7.54
CA VAL A 282 2.54 -5.54 8.25
C VAL A 282 2.45 -5.88 9.73
N PHE A 283 1.34 -5.55 10.39
CA PHE A 283 1.16 -5.83 11.83
C PHE A 283 1.34 -7.32 12.16
N ASP A 284 0.72 -8.22 11.41
CA ASP A 284 0.79 -9.67 11.66
C ASP A 284 2.21 -10.21 11.43
N THR A 285 2.94 -9.65 10.47
CA THR A 285 4.34 -10.00 10.24
C THR A 285 5.22 -9.53 11.42
N LEU A 286 5.04 -8.29 11.88
CA LEU A 286 5.73 -7.74 13.04
C LEU A 286 5.40 -8.52 14.32
N LYS A 287 4.14 -8.90 14.52
CA LYS A 287 3.70 -9.71 15.65
C LYS A 287 4.39 -11.09 15.65
N ALA A 288 4.40 -11.76 14.51
CA ALA A 288 5.05 -13.07 14.41
C ALA A 288 6.56 -13.01 14.75
N VAL A 289 7.25 -11.93 14.34
CA VAL A 289 8.67 -11.72 14.67
C VAL A 289 8.84 -11.31 16.13
N SER A 290 7.94 -10.53 16.71
CA SER A 290 8.02 -10.16 18.14
C SER A 290 7.88 -11.36 19.08
N GLU A 291 7.11 -12.37 18.68
CA GLU A 291 6.95 -13.61 19.43
C GLU A 291 8.19 -14.51 19.31
N GLN A 292 8.83 -14.53 18.15
CA GLN A 292 10.02 -15.34 17.86
C GLN A 292 10.93 -14.64 16.83
N PRO A 293 11.91 -13.83 17.25
CA PRO A 293 12.70 -12.99 16.34
C PRO A 293 13.47 -13.75 15.25
N HIS A 294 13.87 -15.00 15.52
CA HIS A 294 14.65 -15.81 14.58
C HIS A 294 13.83 -16.89 13.86
N ARG A 295 12.48 -16.82 13.94
CA ARG A 295 11.64 -17.82 13.27
C ARG A 295 11.74 -17.71 11.75
N ARG A 296 11.93 -18.86 11.08
CA ARG A 296 12.01 -18.96 9.62
C ARG A 296 10.77 -19.59 8.98
N ASP A 297 9.92 -20.20 9.77
CA ASP A 297 8.67 -20.84 9.32
C ASP A 297 7.63 -19.85 8.78
N ILE A 298 7.82 -18.55 9.03
CA ILE A 298 7.00 -17.49 8.44
C ILE A 298 7.47 -17.04 7.05
N ALA A 299 8.66 -17.45 6.60
CA ALA A 299 9.17 -17.15 5.26
C ALA A 299 8.34 -17.83 4.16
N GLY A 300 8.41 -17.29 2.96
CA GLY A 300 7.64 -17.76 1.81
C GLY A 300 6.55 -16.80 1.39
N VAL A 301 5.61 -17.28 0.57
CA VAL A 301 4.53 -16.47 0.00
C VAL A 301 3.32 -16.49 0.92
N ARG A 302 2.83 -15.30 1.27
CA ARG A 302 1.57 -15.09 1.99
C ARG A 302 0.61 -14.32 1.09
N VAL A 303 -0.62 -14.81 0.95
CA VAL A 303 -1.63 -14.21 0.07
C VAL A 303 -2.81 -13.75 0.92
N PHE A 304 -3.22 -12.52 0.72
CA PHE A 304 -4.30 -11.84 1.43
C PHE A 304 -5.42 -11.50 0.43
N GLY A 305 -6.49 -12.26 0.45
CA GLY A 305 -7.70 -12.04 -0.34
C GLY A 305 -8.89 -11.73 0.53
N LEU A 306 -10.11 -11.79 -0.03
CA LEU A 306 -11.37 -11.63 0.71
C LEU A 306 -11.54 -12.68 1.81
N ALA A 307 -11.10 -13.91 1.59
CA ALA A 307 -11.20 -15.00 2.57
C ALA A 307 -10.27 -14.80 3.78
N GLN A 308 -9.23 -13.97 3.66
CA GLN A 308 -8.28 -13.60 4.73
C GLN A 308 -8.50 -12.18 5.23
N ASP A 309 -9.62 -11.54 4.90
CA ASP A 309 -9.88 -10.11 5.19
C ASP A 309 -8.74 -9.17 4.75
N GLY A 310 -7.99 -9.59 3.72
CA GLY A 310 -6.85 -8.84 3.19
C GLY A 310 -7.24 -7.74 2.21
N VAL A 311 -8.40 -7.85 1.59
CA VAL A 311 -9.02 -6.83 0.75
C VAL A 311 -10.49 -6.70 1.09
N ASP A 312 -11.05 -5.50 0.89
CA ASP A 312 -12.45 -5.20 1.22
C ASP A 312 -12.95 -3.99 0.44
N TYR A 313 -14.20 -3.58 0.71
CA TYR A 313 -14.76 -2.31 0.27
C TYR A 313 -15.44 -1.58 1.44
N VAL A 314 -15.51 -0.25 1.36
CA VAL A 314 -16.18 0.57 2.39
C VAL A 314 -17.68 0.68 2.08
N ALA A 315 -18.52 0.27 3.05
CA ALA A 315 -19.96 0.48 3.00
C ALA A 315 -20.49 0.68 4.42
N ASP A 316 -20.65 1.92 4.84
CA ASP A 316 -21.10 2.29 6.18
C ASP A 316 -22.07 3.49 6.16
N ALA A 317 -22.32 4.11 7.31
CA ALA A 317 -23.26 5.23 7.42
C ALA A 317 -22.86 6.48 6.60
N ARG A 318 -21.54 6.65 6.31
CA ARG A 318 -21.03 7.83 5.58
C ARG A 318 -21.36 7.81 4.09
N ASN A 319 -21.56 6.62 3.51
CA ASN A 319 -21.91 6.45 2.10
C ASN A 319 -23.23 5.68 1.88
N ALA A 320 -24.05 5.53 2.92
CA ALA A 320 -25.32 4.81 2.85
C ALA A 320 -26.35 5.45 1.89
N ASN A 321 -26.21 6.74 1.59
CA ASN A 321 -27.00 7.44 0.57
C ASN A 321 -26.54 7.17 -0.86
N LEU A 322 -25.34 6.60 -1.04
CA LEU A 322 -24.73 6.25 -2.34
C LEU A 322 -24.76 4.73 -2.58
N ILE A 323 -24.62 3.92 -1.53
CA ILE A 323 -24.75 2.47 -1.54
C ILE A 323 -25.90 2.09 -0.61
N ASP A 324 -27.08 1.93 -1.16
CA ASP A 324 -28.26 1.54 -0.39
C ASP A 324 -28.21 0.07 0.06
N ALA A 325 -29.21 -0.34 0.87
CA ALA A 325 -29.25 -1.68 1.43
C ALA A 325 -29.34 -2.77 0.35
N LYS A 326 -30.04 -2.53 -0.75
CA LYS A 326 -30.18 -3.49 -1.85
C LYS A 326 -28.88 -3.65 -2.63
N MET A 327 -28.18 -2.57 -2.89
CA MET A 327 -26.85 -2.60 -3.50
C MET A 327 -25.86 -3.34 -2.60
N ARG A 328 -25.85 -3.04 -1.29
CA ARG A 328 -25.01 -3.74 -0.32
C ARG A 328 -25.30 -5.24 -0.30
N GLU A 329 -26.56 -5.66 -0.23
CA GLU A 329 -26.94 -7.06 -0.25
C GLU A 329 -26.42 -7.78 -1.50
N ARG A 330 -26.52 -7.13 -2.67
CA ARG A 330 -26.00 -7.67 -3.94
C ARG A 330 -24.48 -7.82 -3.92
N ILE A 331 -23.76 -6.83 -3.43
CA ILE A 331 -22.27 -6.86 -3.33
C ILE A 331 -21.84 -7.96 -2.35
N GLU A 332 -22.52 -8.10 -1.20
CA GLU A 332 -22.23 -9.15 -0.22
C GLU A 332 -22.56 -10.56 -0.74
N ALA A 333 -23.54 -10.71 -1.61
CA ALA A 333 -23.78 -11.98 -2.31
C ALA A 333 -22.60 -12.34 -3.22
N LEU A 334 -22.09 -11.38 -4.01
CA LEU A 334 -20.91 -11.56 -4.86
C LEU A 334 -19.65 -11.88 -4.03
N ARG A 335 -19.45 -11.19 -2.89
CA ARG A 335 -18.38 -11.51 -1.95
C ARG A 335 -18.43 -12.98 -1.51
N ARG A 336 -19.59 -13.45 -1.07
CA ARG A 336 -19.77 -14.86 -0.67
C ARG A 336 -19.48 -15.83 -1.82
N ASP A 337 -19.82 -15.48 -3.04
CA ASP A 337 -19.58 -16.31 -4.22
C ASP A 337 -18.08 -16.38 -4.57
N ILE A 338 -17.33 -15.27 -4.40
CA ILE A 338 -15.88 -15.24 -4.58
C ILE A 338 -15.19 -16.07 -3.49
N VAL A 339 -15.52 -15.83 -2.21
CA VAL A 339 -14.92 -16.55 -1.08
C VAL A 339 -15.21 -18.07 -1.17
N ALA A 340 -16.39 -18.44 -1.65
CA ALA A 340 -16.76 -19.85 -1.88
C ALA A 340 -16.18 -20.45 -3.17
N GLY A 341 -15.41 -19.69 -3.96
CA GLY A 341 -14.81 -20.13 -5.22
C GLY A 341 -15.80 -20.31 -6.38
N ARG A 342 -17.06 -19.88 -6.24
CA ARG A 342 -18.06 -19.91 -7.33
C ARG A 342 -17.80 -18.86 -8.39
N ILE A 343 -17.18 -17.74 -8.02
CA ILE A 343 -16.69 -16.71 -8.92
C ILE A 343 -15.16 -16.72 -8.84
N GLN A 344 -14.50 -16.94 -9.96
CA GLN A 344 -13.08 -16.76 -10.13
C GLN A 344 -12.84 -15.40 -10.78
N VAL A 345 -12.31 -14.45 -10.00
CA VAL A 345 -12.07 -13.10 -10.49
C VAL A 345 -10.82 -13.09 -11.38
N PRO A 346 -10.89 -12.56 -12.62
CA PRO A 346 -9.73 -12.49 -13.49
C PRO A 346 -8.68 -11.53 -12.95
N SER A 347 -7.41 -11.92 -13.01
CA SER A 347 -6.26 -11.09 -12.62
C SER A 347 -5.59 -10.38 -13.80
N GLN A 348 -6.13 -10.55 -15.01
CA GLN A 348 -5.63 -9.92 -16.24
C GLN A 348 -6.80 -9.38 -17.06
N VAL A 349 -6.60 -8.24 -17.68
CA VAL A 349 -7.56 -7.67 -18.64
C VAL A 349 -7.52 -8.50 -19.92
N ALA A 350 -8.69 -8.89 -20.43
CA ALA A 350 -8.77 -9.65 -21.68
C ALA A 350 -8.21 -8.81 -22.86
N PRO A 351 -7.45 -9.40 -23.78
CA PRO A 351 -6.82 -8.66 -24.89
C PRO A 351 -7.81 -7.85 -25.76
N ALA A 352 -9.04 -8.32 -25.90
CA ALA A 352 -10.10 -7.63 -26.67
C ALA A 352 -10.64 -6.37 -25.97
N GLU A 353 -10.33 -6.16 -24.69
CA GLU A 353 -10.79 -5.02 -23.90
C GLU A 353 -9.72 -3.92 -23.74
N VAL A 354 -8.51 -4.20 -24.22
CA VAL A 354 -7.44 -3.18 -24.30
C VAL A 354 -7.72 -2.39 -25.60
N ALA A 355 -8.46 -1.28 -25.45
CA ALA A 355 -8.63 -0.35 -26.57
C ALA A 355 -7.28 0.29 -26.94
N PRO A 356 -7.00 0.54 -28.23
CA PRO A 356 -5.78 1.21 -28.68
C PRO A 356 -5.69 2.65 -28.18
#